data_6026b7a8f07eb34eaeba3bd4e6460214
#
_entry.id   6026b7a8f07eb34eaeba3bd4e6460214
#
_cell.length_a   1.000
_cell.length_b   1.000
_cell.length_c   1.000
_cell.angle_alpha   90.00
_cell.angle_beta   90.00
_cell.angle_gamma   90.00
#
_symmetry.space_group_name_H-M   'P 1'
#
loop_
_entity.id
_entity.type
_entity.pdbx_description
1 polymer ?
#
loop_
_entity_poly.entity_id
_entity_poly.type
_entity_poly.pdbx_seq_one_letter_code
_entity_poly.pdbx_strand_id
1 'polypeptide(L)'
;SLAILSPHGYFGQSNVLGRPDTGGQVVYILDQVRALEREMRQRLHEQGLAIEPQILVLTRLIPHADGSTCDQRIEDIVGTTHARILRVPFRNAGGEVIPHWISRFEIWPYLERYADEAQREMIAELGGRPDLIVGNYSDGNLVASLMSQKLGITQCNIAHALEKTKYLYSDLYWQDNEPHYHFSCQFTADLIAMNSADFIITSTYQEIAGTDDSLGQYESHAAFTMPGLYRVVEGIDVYDPKFNIVSPGADADVYFPYSDSARRLSHFAKDIEQLVLGRESSDSIRGVLADTDKPLLFTMARMDHIKNITGLVDWYGGSAELREQANLLVISGHVDPERSG
;
A
#
# COMPACT_ATOMS: atom_id res chain seq x y z
N SER A 1 10.62 7.05 -19.79
CA SER A 1 9.28 7.00 -19.21
C SER A 1 9.05 5.67 -18.50
N LEU A 2 8.33 5.70 -17.39
CA LEU A 2 8.00 4.54 -16.56
C LEU A 2 6.49 4.44 -16.35
N ALA A 3 5.96 3.20 -16.31
CA ALA A 3 4.62 2.91 -15.84
C ALA A 3 4.68 1.99 -14.62
N ILE A 4 3.97 2.35 -13.56
CA ILE A 4 3.92 1.60 -12.30
C ILE A 4 2.48 1.17 -12.06
N LEU A 5 2.24 -0.11 -11.85
CA LEU A 5 0.91 -0.70 -11.75
C LEU A 5 0.56 -1.10 -10.32
N SER A 6 -0.59 -0.65 -9.84
CA SER A 6 -1.15 -0.95 -8.52
C SER A 6 -2.68 -0.88 -8.56
N PRO A 7 -3.37 -1.90 -9.12
CA PRO A 7 -4.79 -1.81 -9.43
C PRO A 7 -5.74 -1.87 -8.23
N HIS A 8 -5.40 -2.61 -7.17
CA HIS A 8 -6.30 -2.80 -6.03
C HIS A 8 -6.28 -1.65 -5.02
N GLY A 9 -7.31 -1.58 -4.19
CA GLY A 9 -7.43 -0.65 -3.07
C GLY A 9 -7.76 0.78 -3.48
N TYR A 10 -7.71 1.67 -2.50
CA TYR A 10 -7.78 3.11 -2.71
C TYR A 10 -6.37 3.67 -2.89
N PHE A 11 -6.01 4.06 -4.09
CA PHE A 11 -4.69 4.62 -4.37
C PHE A 11 -4.78 6.14 -4.59
N GLY A 12 -4.22 6.91 -3.68
CA GLY A 12 -4.21 8.37 -3.73
C GLY A 12 -3.30 8.96 -2.66
N GLN A 13 -3.23 10.28 -2.60
CA GLN A 13 -2.35 11.00 -1.68
C GLN A 13 -3.05 11.48 -0.41
N SER A 14 -4.38 11.57 -0.44
CA SER A 14 -5.17 12.09 0.67
C SER A 14 -6.36 11.18 0.98
N ASN A 15 -6.70 11.03 2.25
CA ASN A 15 -7.87 10.31 2.76
C ASN A 15 -7.99 8.85 2.29
N VAL A 16 -6.86 8.19 2.01
CA VAL A 16 -6.83 6.79 1.57
C VAL A 16 -6.25 5.85 2.63
N LEU A 17 -5.31 6.32 3.45
CA LEU A 17 -4.72 5.48 4.50
C LEU A 17 -5.76 5.09 5.54
N GLY A 18 -5.73 3.83 5.95
CA GLY A 18 -6.71 3.25 6.86
C GLY A 18 -7.95 2.67 6.17
N ARG A 19 -8.14 2.88 4.87
CA ARG A 19 -9.22 2.26 4.09
C ARG A 19 -8.90 0.80 3.77
N PRO A 20 -9.93 -0.02 3.45
CA PRO A 20 -9.71 -1.42 3.06
C PRO A 20 -8.69 -1.55 1.92
N ASP A 21 -7.88 -2.60 1.97
CA ASP A 21 -6.82 -2.92 1.01
C ASP A 21 -5.85 -1.77 0.71
N THR A 22 -5.75 -0.81 1.62
CA THR A 22 -4.93 0.39 1.44
C THR A 22 -3.98 0.53 2.62
N GLY A 23 -2.69 0.59 2.35
CA GLY A 23 -1.69 0.61 3.41
C GLY A 23 -0.32 1.08 2.94
N GLY A 24 0.74 0.47 3.47
CA GLY A 24 2.13 0.81 3.20
C GLY A 24 2.52 0.83 1.72
N GLN A 25 1.84 0.03 0.89
CA GLN A 25 2.04 0.00 -0.56
C GLN A 25 1.86 1.37 -1.23
N VAL A 26 0.80 2.10 -0.88
CA VAL A 26 0.54 3.42 -1.47
C VAL A 26 1.69 4.37 -1.14
N VAL A 27 2.09 4.35 0.12
CA VAL A 27 3.21 5.16 0.61
C VAL A 27 4.51 4.77 -0.08
N TYR A 28 4.81 3.46 -0.14
CA TYR A 28 5.99 2.94 -0.81
C TYR A 28 6.08 3.39 -2.27
N ILE A 29 5.00 3.22 -3.03
CA ILE A 29 4.98 3.57 -4.45
C ILE A 29 5.13 5.08 -4.64
N LEU A 30 4.45 5.91 -3.85
CA LEU A 30 4.57 7.36 -3.95
C LEU A 30 6.00 7.85 -3.62
N ASP A 31 6.64 7.27 -2.60
CA ASP A 31 8.02 7.60 -2.25
C ASP A 31 9.00 7.09 -3.32
N GLN A 32 8.77 5.89 -3.86
CA GLN A 32 9.52 5.34 -4.98
C GLN A 32 9.45 6.26 -6.21
N VAL A 33 8.26 6.76 -6.56
CA VAL A 33 8.06 7.67 -7.69
C VAL A 33 8.84 8.96 -7.50
N ARG A 34 8.79 9.57 -6.32
CA ARG A 34 9.55 10.80 -6.00
C ARG A 34 11.06 10.59 -6.12
N ALA A 35 11.54 9.47 -5.61
CA ALA A 35 12.96 9.11 -5.68
C ALA A 35 13.40 8.82 -7.14
N LEU A 36 12.58 8.06 -7.89
CA LEU A 36 12.87 7.74 -9.29
C LEU A 36 12.90 8.98 -10.18
N GLU A 37 11.91 9.88 -10.06
CA GLU A 37 11.92 11.10 -10.85
C GLU A 37 13.17 11.94 -10.59
N ARG A 38 13.54 12.13 -9.33
CA ARG A 38 14.74 12.88 -8.93
C ARG A 38 16.01 12.25 -9.50
N GLU A 39 16.17 10.95 -9.35
CA GLU A 39 17.33 10.22 -9.85
C GLU A 39 17.40 10.21 -11.38
N MET A 40 16.29 9.98 -12.06
CA MET A 40 16.22 10.00 -13.51
C MET A 40 16.58 11.40 -14.06
N ARG A 41 16.06 12.46 -13.47
CA ARG A 41 16.40 13.84 -13.88
C ARG A 41 17.89 14.11 -13.72
N GLN A 42 18.46 13.72 -12.59
CA GLN A 42 19.89 13.89 -12.35
C GLN A 42 20.72 13.15 -13.40
N ARG A 43 20.42 11.89 -13.66
CA ARG A 43 21.17 11.08 -14.66
C ARG A 43 21.02 11.62 -16.07
N LEU A 44 19.83 12.04 -16.46
CA LEU A 44 19.61 12.65 -17.78
C LEU A 44 20.41 13.94 -17.93
N HIS A 45 20.43 14.78 -16.91
CA HIS A 45 21.22 16.00 -16.88
C HIS A 45 22.75 15.71 -16.95
N GLU A 46 23.24 14.75 -16.19
CA GLU A 46 24.65 14.31 -16.20
C GLU A 46 25.09 13.77 -17.56
N GLN A 47 24.16 13.18 -18.30
CA GLN A 47 24.37 12.72 -19.68
C GLN A 47 24.21 13.83 -20.72
N GLY A 48 23.90 15.06 -20.31
CA GLY A 48 23.69 16.18 -21.23
C GLY A 48 22.39 16.08 -22.04
N LEU A 49 21.42 15.27 -21.61
CA LEU A 49 20.14 15.09 -22.28
C LEU A 49 19.12 16.08 -21.75
N ALA A 50 18.57 16.90 -22.66
CA ALA A 50 17.48 17.84 -22.36
C ALA A 50 16.09 17.16 -22.46
N ILE A 51 15.93 16.04 -21.75
CA ILE A 51 14.71 15.23 -21.71
C ILE A 51 14.24 15.17 -20.27
N GLU A 52 12.94 15.40 -20.05
CA GLU A 52 12.34 15.24 -18.73
C GLU A 52 11.78 13.81 -18.56
N PRO A 53 12.00 13.16 -17.40
CA PRO A 53 11.40 11.87 -17.12
C PRO A 53 9.88 12.00 -17.01
N GLN A 54 9.18 10.92 -17.38
CA GLN A 54 7.74 10.82 -17.15
C GLN A 54 7.46 9.52 -16.41
N ILE A 55 6.71 9.62 -15.31
CA ILE A 55 6.31 8.47 -14.50
C ILE A 55 4.80 8.48 -14.36
N LEU A 56 4.17 7.36 -14.70
CA LEU A 56 2.73 7.20 -14.62
C LEU A 56 2.40 6.04 -13.67
N VAL A 57 1.68 6.33 -12.60
CA VAL A 57 1.12 5.30 -11.71
C VAL A 57 -0.28 4.96 -12.19
N LEU A 58 -0.47 3.72 -12.63
CA LEU A 58 -1.78 3.23 -13.09
C LEU A 58 -2.47 2.49 -11.94
N THR A 59 -3.66 2.92 -11.63
CA THR A 59 -4.49 2.33 -10.58
C THR A 59 -5.96 2.35 -10.98
N ARG A 60 -6.80 1.83 -10.11
CA ARG A 60 -8.24 1.77 -10.33
C ARG A 60 -8.91 3.13 -10.10
N LEU A 61 -9.80 3.52 -11.03
CA LEU A 61 -10.79 4.58 -10.80
C LEU A 61 -11.95 4.01 -9.98
N ILE A 62 -12.31 4.69 -8.90
CA ILE A 62 -13.44 4.35 -8.04
C ILE A 62 -14.40 5.54 -8.05
N PRO A 63 -15.49 5.52 -8.86
CA PRO A 63 -16.42 6.65 -8.96
C PRO A 63 -17.04 7.08 -7.62
N HIS A 64 -17.38 6.12 -6.75
CA HIS A 64 -17.84 6.41 -5.39
C HIS A 64 -16.65 6.32 -4.44
N ALA A 65 -15.84 7.38 -4.44
CA ALA A 65 -14.53 7.42 -3.78
C ALA A 65 -14.57 7.75 -2.28
N ASP A 66 -15.74 7.90 -1.69
CA ASP A 66 -15.95 8.13 -0.25
C ASP A 66 -15.10 9.28 0.33
N GLY A 67 -14.96 10.38 -0.43
CA GLY A 67 -14.19 11.56 0.00
C GLY A 67 -12.67 11.46 -0.21
N SER A 68 -12.19 10.43 -0.93
CA SER A 68 -10.82 10.39 -1.45
C SER A 68 -10.74 10.97 -2.86
N THR A 69 -9.53 11.09 -3.42
CA THR A 69 -9.31 11.52 -4.82
C THR A 69 -9.41 10.38 -5.84
N CYS A 70 -9.85 9.18 -5.42
CA CYS A 70 -9.88 7.99 -6.27
C CYS A 70 -10.94 8.04 -7.39
N ASP A 71 -11.82 9.05 -7.41
CA ASP A 71 -12.76 9.38 -8.49
C ASP A 71 -12.15 10.28 -9.59
N GLN A 72 -10.99 10.89 -9.33
CA GLN A 72 -10.30 11.72 -10.30
C GLN A 72 -9.53 10.85 -11.28
N ARG A 73 -9.71 11.06 -12.59
CA ARG A 73 -8.99 10.28 -13.60
C ARG A 73 -7.48 10.50 -13.54
N ILE A 74 -7.04 11.73 -13.33
CA ILE A 74 -5.62 12.11 -13.27
C ILE A 74 -5.40 12.93 -12.01
N GLU A 75 -4.27 12.66 -11.34
CA GLU A 75 -3.83 13.40 -10.16
C GLU A 75 -2.31 13.56 -10.22
N ASP A 76 -1.83 14.82 -10.11
CA ASP A 76 -0.40 15.08 -10.05
C ASP A 76 0.17 14.62 -8.70
N ILE A 77 1.36 14.00 -8.72
CA ILE A 77 2.00 13.51 -7.50
C ILE A 77 2.78 14.65 -6.83
N VAL A 78 2.39 14.98 -5.62
CA VAL A 78 3.04 16.03 -4.80
C VAL A 78 4.52 15.70 -4.59
N GLY A 79 5.38 16.69 -4.79
CA GLY A 79 6.83 16.54 -4.70
C GLY A 79 7.51 16.05 -5.98
N THR A 80 6.75 15.96 -7.08
CA THR A 80 7.25 15.66 -8.44
C THR A 80 6.85 16.74 -9.42
N THR A 81 7.45 16.72 -10.61
CA THR A 81 7.12 17.66 -11.71
C THR A 81 6.44 16.94 -12.88
N HIS A 82 6.81 15.70 -13.13
CA HIS A 82 6.39 14.93 -14.31
C HIS A 82 5.85 13.54 -13.96
N ALA A 83 5.42 13.34 -12.71
CA ALA A 83 4.80 12.11 -12.28
C ALA A 83 3.32 12.30 -11.92
N ARG A 84 2.48 11.38 -12.38
CA ARG A 84 1.02 11.45 -12.21
C ARG A 84 0.43 10.10 -11.88
N ILE A 85 -0.71 10.11 -11.21
CA ILE A 85 -1.59 8.95 -11.04
C ILE A 85 -2.62 9.00 -12.18
N LEU A 86 -2.71 7.93 -12.94
CA LEU A 86 -3.75 7.70 -13.94
C LEU A 86 -4.69 6.60 -13.45
N ARG A 87 -5.97 6.89 -13.34
CA ARG A 87 -6.97 5.93 -12.89
C ARG A 87 -7.85 5.46 -14.02
N VAL A 88 -8.02 4.15 -14.10
CA VAL A 88 -8.82 3.47 -15.12
C VAL A 88 -9.88 2.62 -14.40
N PRO A 89 -11.17 2.66 -14.79
CA PRO A 89 -12.21 1.95 -14.08
C PRO A 89 -12.15 0.43 -14.31
N PHE A 90 -12.55 -0.35 -13.32
CA PHE A 90 -12.93 -1.73 -13.56
C PHE A 90 -14.31 -1.78 -14.21
N ARG A 91 -14.49 -2.71 -15.16
CA ARG A 91 -15.77 -2.93 -15.83
C ARG A 91 -16.15 -4.41 -15.79
N ASN A 92 -17.44 -4.64 -15.57
CA ASN A 92 -18.01 -5.98 -15.65
C ASN A 92 -18.02 -6.49 -17.11
N ALA A 93 -18.46 -7.73 -17.31
CA ALA A 93 -18.55 -8.35 -18.63
C ALA A 93 -19.47 -7.57 -19.59
N GLY A 94 -20.50 -6.91 -19.10
CA GLY A 94 -21.40 -6.02 -19.86
C GLY A 94 -20.80 -4.66 -20.24
N GLY A 95 -19.64 -4.32 -19.70
CA GLY A 95 -18.97 -3.03 -19.95
C GLY A 95 -19.32 -1.92 -18.97
N GLU A 96 -20.16 -2.20 -17.99
CA GLU A 96 -20.54 -1.24 -16.95
C GLU A 96 -19.41 -1.05 -15.95
N VAL A 97 -19.21 0.20 -15.53
CA VAL A 97 -18.20 0.55 -14.53
C VAL A 97 -18.62 0.01 -13.17
N ILE A 98 -17.69 -0.58 -12.45
CA ILE A 98 -17.85 -0.96 -11.05
C ILE A 98 -17.62 0.30 -10.19
N PRO A 99 -18.68 0.91 -9.63
CA PRO A 99 -18.58 2.25 -9.06
C PRO A 99 -18.01 2.28 -7.64
N HIS A 100 -18.07 1.16 -6.91
CA HIS A 100 -17.64 1.04 -5.52
C HIS A 100 -16.31 0.33 -5.40
N TRP A 101 -15.66 0.48 -4.26
CA TRP A 101 -14.55 -0.39 -3.88
C TRP A 101 -15.02 -1.86 -3.87
N ILE A 102 -14.13 -2.75 -4.29
CA ILE A 102 -14.25 -4.20 -4.15
C ILE A 102 -12.95 -4.73 -3.55
N SER A 103 -13.06 -5.82 -2.80
CA SER A 103 -11.91 -6.47 -2.17
C SER A 103 -10.87 -6.93 -3.20
N ARG A 104 -9.60 -6.86 -2.84
CA ARG A 104 -8.50 -7.38 -3.67
C ARG A 104 -8.65 -8.87 -4.01
N PHE A 105 -9.45 -9.60 -3.26
CA PHE A 105 -9.74 -11.02 -3.54
C PHE A 105 -10.77 -11.20 -4.65
N GLU A 106 -11.53 -10.17 -4.98
CA GLU A 106 -12.61 -10.21 -5.98
C GLU A 106 -12.26 -9.52 -7.30
N ILE A 107 -11.07 -8.95 -7.43
CA ILE A 107 -10.68 -8.16 -8.60
C ILE A 107 -10.32 -9.00 -9.83
N TRP A 108 -10.03 -10.28 -9.68
CA TRP A 108 -9.49 -11.16 -10.71
C TRP A 108 -10.27 -11.14 -12.03
N PRO A 109 -11.61 -11.18 -12.04
CA PRO A 109 -12.39 -11.17 -13.28
C PRO A 109 -12.27 -9.88 -14.10
N TYR A 110 -11.77 -8.80 -13.50
CA TYR A 110 -11.70 -7.49 -14.14
C TYR A 110 -10.32 -7.17 -14.71
N LEU A 111 -9.27 -7.89 -14.32
CA LEU A 111 -7.88 -7.50 -14.56
C LEU A 111 -7.48 -7.57 -16.03
N GLU A 112 -7.96 -8.56 -16.81
CA GLU A 112 -7.64 -8.67 -18.22
C GLU A 112 -8.18 -7.48 -19.01
N ARG A 113 -9.44 -7.15 -18.80
CA ARG A 113 -10.06 -5.99 -19.45
C ARG A 113 -9.44 -4.68 -18.97
N TYR A 114 -9.17 -4.58 -17.68
CA TYR A 114 -8.45 -3.44 -17.10
C TYR A 114 -7.09 -3.25 -17.77
N ALA A 115 -6.33 -4.32 -17.98
CA ALA A 115 -5.03 -4.26 -18.64
C ALA A 115 -5.14 -3.67 -20.06
N ASP A 116 -6.18 -4.05 -20.83
CA ASP A 116 -6.40 -3.52 -22.17
C ASP A 116 -6.81 -2.05 -22.19
N GLU A 117 -7.65 -1.63 -21.25
CA GLU A 117 -8.05 -0.23 -21.11
C GLU A 117 -6.89 0.62 -20.57
N ALA A 118 -6.21 0.15 -19.53
CA ALA A 118 -5.06 0.84 -18.94
C ALA A 118 -3.91 1.02 -19.91
N GLN A 119 -3.65 0.01 -20.75
CA GLN A 119 -2.64 0.12 -21.83
C GLN A 119 -2.94 1.26 -22.80
N ARG A 120 -4.18 1.38 -23.25
CA ARG A 120 -4.59 2.44 -24.18
C ARG A 120 -4.49 3.84 -23.56
N GLU A 121 -4.99 3.96 -22.33
CA GLU A 121 -4.95 5.22 -21.59
C GLU A 121 -3.50 5.63 -21.27
N MET A 122 -2.65 4.68 -20.89
CA MET A 122 -1.23 4.90 -20.64
C MET A 122 -0.49 5.42 -21.88
N ILE A 123 -0.70 4.77 -23.02
CA ILE A 123 -0.04 5.17 -24.28
C ILE A 123 -0.51 6.57 -24.69
N ALA A 124 -1.80 6.86 -24.53
CA ALA A 124 -2.34 8.19 -24.83
C ALA A 124 -1.76 9.27 -23.91
N GLU A 125 -1.63 8.97 -22.63
CA GLU A 125 -1.14 9.93 -21.62
C GLU A 125 0.37 10.19 -21.72
N LEU A 126 1.16 9.14 -22.02
CA LEU A 126 2.62 9.26 -22.22
C LEU A 126 3.00 9.72 -23.61
N GLY A 127 2.07 9.72 -24.57
CA GLY A 127 2.36 9.99 -25.98
C GLY A 127 3.14 8.86 -26.66
N GLY A 128 3.25 7.68 -26.04
CA GLY A 128 4.01 6.54 -26.56
C GLY A 128 4.10 5.38 -25.57
N ARG A 129 4.91 4.39 -25.92
CA ARG A 129 5.18 3.25 -25.03
C ARG A 129 6.16 3.66 -23.94
N PRO A 130 5.97 3.23 -22.68
CA PRO A 130 6.99 3.40 -21.65
C PRO A 130 8.22 2.51 -21.93
N ASP A 131 9.35 2.88 -21.36
CA ASP A 131 10.59 2.11 -21.44
C ASP A 131 10.60 0.93 -20.47
N LEU A 132 9.85 1.03 -19.38
CA LEU A 132 9.75 0.02 -18.33
C LEU A 132 8.34 0.02 -17.72
N ILE A 133 7.82 -1.18 -17.46
CA ILE A 133 6.63 -1.40 -16.66
C ILE A 133 7.01 -2.07 -15.35
N VAL A 134 6.59 -1.50 -14.22
CA VAL A 134 6.79 -2.04 -12.87
C VAL A 134 5.45 -2.48 -12.32
N GLY A 135 5.30 -3.76 -12.05
CA GLY A 135 4.13 -4.30 -11.36
C GLY A 135 4.34 -4.33 -9.84
N ASN A 136 3.27 -4.12 -9.11
CA ASN A 136 3.26 -4.21 -7.64
C ASN A 136 2.16 -5.15 -7.17
N TYR A 137 2.48 -6.06 -6.25
CA TYR A 137 1.61 -7.13 -5.79
C TYR A 137 1.20 -8.11 -6.90
N SER A 138 0.46 -9.14 -6.53
CA SER A 138 0.03 -10.20 -7.46
C SER A 138 -0.78 -9.66 -8.63
N ASP A 139 -1.74 -8.78 -8.36
CA ASP A 139 -2.63 -8.18 -9.36
C ASP A 139 -1.90 -7.19 -10.28
N GLY A 140 -1.12 -6.28 -9.71
CA GLY A 140 -0.33 -5.34 -10.50
C GLY A 140 0.76 -6.01 -11.32
N ASN A 141 1.39 -7.05 -10.78
CA ASN A 141 2.37 -7.87 -11.50
C ASN A 141 1.72 -8.65 -12.66
N LEU A 142 0.52 -9.21 -12.46
CA LEU A 142 -0.21 -9.88 -13.53
C LEU A 142 -0.59 -8.90 -14.65
N VAL A 143 -1.13 -7.74 -14.31
CA VAL A 143 -1.46 -6.70 -15.30
C VAL A 143 -0.20 -6.22 -16.04
N ALA A 144 0.92 -6.06 -15.33
CA ALA A 144 2.21 -5.73 -15.95
C ALA A 144 2.62 -6.79 -16.98
N SER A 145 2.48 -8.08 -16.66
CA SER A 145 2.78 -9.17 -17.58
C SER A 145 1.91 -9.12 -18.84
N LEU A 146 0.60 -8.93 -18.68
CA LEU A 146 -0.34 -8.83 -19.81
C LEU A 146 0.01 -7.66 -20.74
N MET A 147 0.33 -6.50 -20.16
CA MET A 147 0.69 -5.30 -20.93
C MET A 147 2.07 -5.42 -21.58
N SER A 148 3.07 -5.88 -20.83
CA SER A 148 4.45 -6.01 -21.33
C SER A 148 4.57 -6.98 -22.49
N GLN A 149 3.89 -8.12 -22.42
CA GLN A 149 3.85 -9.10 -23.51
C GLN A 149 3.23 -8.52 -24.78
N LYS A 150 2.12 -7.78 -24.65
CA LYS A 150 1.44 -7.14 -25.81
C LYS A 150 2.27 -6.03 -26.43
N LEU A 151 2.99 -5.26 -25.63
CA LEU A 151 3.72 -4.09 -26.05
C LEU A 151 5.21 -4.35 -26.38
N GLY A 152 5.75 -5.49 -25.96
CA GLY A 152 7.17 -5.80 -26.07
C GLY A 152 8.02 -4.85 -25.22
N ILE A 153 7.64 -4.64 -23.96
CA ILE A 153 8.28 -3.71 -23.02
C ILE A 153 8.88 -4.50 -21.87
N THR A 154 10.04 -4.07 -21.39
CA THR A 154 10.69 -4.65 -20.20
C THR A 154 9.78 -4.57 -18.98
N GLN A 155 9.69 -5.68 -18.24
CA GLN A 155 8.87 -5.82 -17.06
C GLN A 155 9.72 -6.05 -15.80
N CYS A 156 9.44 -5.26 -14.77
CA CYS A 156 9.92 -5.48 -13.40
C CYS A 156 8.76 -5.86 -12.49
N ASN A 157 8.98 -6.84 -11.62
CA ASN A 157 8.02 -7.23 -10.58
C ASN A 157 8.52 -6.85 -9.19
N ILE A 158 7.61 -6.31 -8.37
CA ILE A 158 7.79 -6.12 -6.93
C ILE A 158 6.62 -6.80 -6.23
N ALA A 159 6.87 -7.86 -5.49
CA ALA A 159 5.80 -8.63 -4.86
C ALA A 159 5.27 -7.97 -3.58
N HIS A 160 6.08 -7.19 -2.88
CA HIS A 160 5.88 -6.69 -1.51
C HIS A 160 5.73 -7.79 -0.47
N ALA A 161 4.89 -8.77 -0.75
CA ALA A 161 4.76 -10.01 -0.02
C ALA A 161 4.10 -11.05 -0.92
N LEU A 162 4.75 -12.20 -1.10
CA LEU A 162 4.14 -13.37 -1.69
C LEU A 162 3.35 -14.09 -0.59
N GLU A 163 2.05 -14.07 -0.68
CA GLU A 163 1.20 -14.50 0.44
C GLU A 163 1.17 -16.01 0.67
N LYS A 164 1.59 -16.81 -0.31
CA LYS A 164 1.59 -18.27 -0.20
C LYS A 164 2.28 -18.78 1.06
N THR A 165 3.43 -18.23 1.43
CA THR A 165 4.15 -18.65 2.64
C THR A 165 3.41 -18.33 3.93
N LYS A 166 2.62 -17.27 3.96
CA LYS A 166 1.79 -16.93 5.14
C LYS A 166 0.79 -18.03 5.47
N TYR A 167 0.25 -18.67 4.43
CA TYR A 167 -0.75 -19.73 4.61
C TYR A 167 -0.13 -21.11 4.81
N LEU A 168 1.12 -21.32 4.36
CA LEU A 168 1.85 -22.57 4.61
C LEU A 168 2.22 -22.75 6.09
N TYR A 169 2.45 -21.66 6.81
CA TYR A 169 2.93 -21.64 8.20
C TYR A 169 1.91 -21.08 9.19
N SER A 170 0.66 -20.92 8.78
CA SER A 170 -0.43 -20.46 9.64
C SER A 170 -1.41 -21.59 9.92
N ASP A 171 -2.20 -21.44 10.99
CA ASP A 171 -3.33 -22.33 11.29
C ASP A 171 -4.49 -22.16 10.29
N LEU A 172 -4.38 -21.21 9.36
CA LEU A 172 -5.37 -20.97 8.32
C LEU A 172 -5.14 -21.94 7.15
N TYR A 173 -6.03 -22.92 7.01
CA TYR A 173 -6.00 -23.79 5.85
C TYR A 173 -6.64 -23.08 4.66
N TRP A 174 -5.83 -22.62 3.73
CA TRP A 174 -6.25 -21.74 2.63
C TRP A 174 -7.31 -22.38 1.72
N GLN A 175 -7.29 -23.70 1.53
CA GLN A 175 -8.27 -24.39 0.69
C GLN A 175 -9.70 -24.30 1.23
N ASP A 176 -9.88 -24.27 2.55
CA ASP A 176 -11.20 -24.11 3.17
C ASP A 176 -11.76 -22.68 2.95
N ASN A 177 -10.88 -21.74 2.68
CA ASN A 177 -11.20 -20.34 2.47
C ASN A 177 -11.17 -19.90 0.99
N GLU A 178 -10.84 -20.83 0.09
CA GLU A 178 -10.76 -20.58 -1.37
C GLU A 178 -12.01 -19.93 -1.96
N PRO A 179 -13.26 -20.30 -1.58
CA PRO A 179 -14.47 -19.69 -2.14
C PRO A 179 -14.60 -18.19 -1.86
N HIS A 180 -13.98 -17.70 -0.79
CA HIS A 180 -14.07 -16.30 -0.37
C HIS A 180 -12.86 -15.47 -0.78
N TYR A 181 -11.66 -16.06 -0.77
CA TYR A 181 -10.41 -15.34 -0.94
C TYR A 181 -9.71 -15.58 -2.25
N HIS A 182 -10.12 -16.59 -3.02
CA HIS A 182 -9.55 -16.91 -4.34
C HIS A 182 -8.01 -17.03 -4.34
N PHE A 183 -7.44 -17.66 -3.33
CA PHE A 183 -5.99 -17.83 -3.17
C PHE A 183 -5.33 -18.50 -4.37
N SER A 184 -6.02 -19.45 -5.00
CA SER A 184 -5.52 -20.10 -6.21
C SER A 184 -5.32 -19.12 -7.36
N CYS A 185 -6.20 -18.14 -7.52
CA CYS A 185 -6.03 -17.05 -8.50
C CYS A 185 -4.80 -16.22 -8.19
N GLN A 186 -4.62 -15.85 -6.93
CA GLN A 186 -3.47 -15.08 -6.49
C GLN A 186 -2.15 -15.83 -6.71
N PHE A 187 -2.06 -17.09 -6.26
CA PHE A 187 -0.85 -17.90 -6.45
C PHE A 187 -0.53 -18.13 -7.93
N THR A 188 -1.56 -18.31 -8.76
CA THR A 188 -1.39 -18.45 -10.21
C THR A 188 -0.91 -17.14 -10.83
N ALA A 189 -1.46 -15.99 -10.42
CA ALA A 189 -1.03 -14.67 -10.87
C ALA A 189 0.44 -14.42 -10.52
N ASP A 190 0.84 -14.73 -9.29
CA ASP A 190 2.23 -14.64 -8.84
C ASP A 190 3.14 -15.50 -9.72
N LEU A 191 2.75 -16.74 -9.99
CA LEU A 191 3.53 -17.68 -10.81
C LEU A 191 3.67 -17.20 -12.25
N ILE A 192 2.58 -16.73 -12.87
CA ILE A 192 2.61 -16.16 -14.22
C ILE A 192 3.54 -14.95 -14.26
N ALA A 193 3.36 -14.03 -13.35
CA ALA A 193 4.12 -12.79 -13.32
C ALA A 193 5.62 -13.02 -13.09
N MET A 194 5.98 -13.89 -12.13
CA MET A 194 7.38 -14.24 -11.85
C MET A 194 8.09 -14.84 -13.07
N ASN A 195 7.38 -15.72 -13.80
CA ASN A 195 7.98 -16.39 -14.97
C ASN A 195 7.99 -15.52 -16.23
N SER A 196 7.22 -14.43 -16.24
CA SER A 196 7.13 -13.51 -17.38
C SER A 196 8.01 -12.28 -17.22
N ALA A 197 8.37 -11.90 -16.00
CA ALA A 197 9.18 -10.73 -15.74
C ALA A 197 10.60 -10.87 -16.29
N ASP A 198 11.16 -9.76 -16.78
CA ASP A 198 12.57 -9.68 -17.15
C ASP A 198 13.45 -9.65 -15.90
N PHE A 199 12.98 -9.00 -14.84
CA PHE A 199 13.63 -9.01 -13.53
C PHE A 199 12.64 -8.75 -12.40
N ILE A 200 13.08 -9.15 -11.19
CA ILE A 200 12.31 -9.05 -9.95
C ILE A 200 13.14 -8.28 -8.93
N ILE A 201 12.50 -7.37 -8.20
CA ILE A 201 13.09 -6.66 -7.08
C ILE A 201 12.51 -7.19 -5.77
N THR A 202 13.40 -7.52 -4.83
CA THR A 202 13.07 -7.91 -3.46
C THR A 202 13.81 -7.01 -2.46
N SER A 203 13.29 -6.86 -1.26
CA SER A 203 13.90 -6.05 -0.21
C SER A 203 14.84 -6.86 0.69
N THR A 204 14.54 -8.14 0.92
CA THR A 204 15.27 -8.99 1.86
C THR A 204 15.69 -10.34 1.26
N TYR A 205 16.71 -10.97 1.84
CA TYR A 205 17.07 -12.35 1.47
C TYR A 205 16.03 -13.37 1.90
N GLN A 206 15.27 -13.10 2.97
CA GLN A 206 14.21 -13.98 3.45
C GLN A 206 13.05 -14.09 2.46
N GLU A 207 12.82 -13.07 1.64
CA GLU A 207 11.89 -13.18 0.52
C GLU A 207 12.38 -14.21 -0.51
N ILE A 208 13.70 -14.29 -0.74
CA ILE A 208 14.30 -15.15 -1.76
C ILE A 208 14.40 -16.58 -1.25
N ALA A 209 15.18 -16.81 -0.20
CA ALA A 209 15.71 -18.12 0.20
C ALA A 209 15.49 -18.40 1.68
N GLY A 210 14.49 -18.01 2.34
CA GLY A 210 14.08 -18.38 3.70
C GLY A 210 15.20 -18.55 4.73
N THR A 211 14.99 -19.50 5.62
CA THR A 211 15.89 -19.93 6.69
C THR A 211 15.91 -21.46 6.79
N ASP A 212 16.72 -22.04 7.69
CA ASP A 212 16.76 -23.48 7.93
C ASP A 212 15.38 -24.05 8.37
N ASP A 213 14.55 -23.21 9.00
CA ASP A 213 13.25 -23.61 9.56
C ASP A 213 12.05 -23.20 8.68
N SER A 214 12.24 -22.37 7.66
CA SER A 214 11.13 -21.86 6.82
C SER A 214 11.58 -21.58 5.41
N LEU A 215 10.74 -21.92 4.43
CA LEU A 215 10.97 -21.60 3.02
C LEU A 215 10.90 -20.08 2.79
N GLY A 216 11.73 -19.57 1.89
CA GLY A 216 11.59 -18.22 1.35
C GLY A 216 10.31 -18.06 0.55
N GLN A 217 9.86 -16.82 0.40
CA GLN A 217 8.61 -16.55 -0.31
C GLN A 217 8.70 -17.05 -1.76
N TYR A 218 9.78 -16.75 -2.47
CA TYR A 218 10.00 -17.21 -3.84
C TYR A 218 10.23 -18.71 -3.93
N GLU A 219 10.99 -19.30 -3.00
CA GLU A 219 11.21 -20.76 -2.93
C GLU A 219 9.92 -21.57 -2.76
N SER A 220 8.88 -20.98 -2.16
CA SER A 220 7.59 -21.65 -1.98
C SER A 220 6.85 -21.96 -3.29
N HIS A 221 7.30 -21.35 -4.40
CA HIS A 221 6.75 -21.58 -5.73
C HIS A 221 7.61 -22.56 -6.51
N ALA A 222 7.23 -23.84 -6.54
CA ALA A 222 8.03 -24.93 -7.10
C ALA A 222 8.27 -24.87 -8.63
N ALA A 223 7.51 -24.07 -9.37
CA ALA A 223 7.61 -23.92 -10.82
C ALA A 223 8.13 -22.55 -11.23
N PHE A 224 9.17 -22.09 -10.57
CA PHE A 224 9.75 -20.77 -10.76
C PHE A 224 11.03 -20.84 -11.60
N THR A 225 11.01 -20.18 -12.77
CA THR A 225 12.21 -19.98 -13.57
C THR A 225 12.75 -18.61 -13.22
N MET A 226 13.81 -18.56 -12.46
CA MET A 226 14.39 -17.33 -11.93
C MET A 226 14.82 -16.35 -13.03
N PRO A 227 14.02 -15.32 -13.38
CA PRO A 227 14.55 -14.17 -14.12
C PRO A 227 15.59 -13.44 -13.27
N GLY A 228 16.12 -12.32 -13.73
CA GLY A 228 17.01 -11.51 -12.88
C GLY A 228 16.35 -11.19 -11.55
N LEU A 229 16.86 -11.75 -10.46
CA LEU A 229 16.34 -11.52 -9.10
C LEU A 229 17.33 -10.64 -8.33
N TYR A 230 16.91 -9.43 -8.04
CA TYR A 230 17.77 -8.42 -7.43
C TYR A 230 17.27 -8.05 -6.04
N ARG A 231 18.14 -8.16 -5.06
CA ARG A 231 17.89 -7.56 -3.76
C ARG A 231 18.21 -6.06 -3.82
N VAL A 232 17.22 -5.23 -3.63
CA VAL A 232 17.36 -3.79 -3.51
C VAL A 232 16.95 -3.41 -2.09
N VAL A 233 17.92 -2.95 -1.30
CA VAL A 233 17.64 -2.48 0.06
C VAL A 233 16.79 -1.23 -0.02
N GLU A 234 15.73 -1.18 0.75
CA GLU A 234 14.87 0.00 0.84
C GLU A 234 15.67 1.19 1.35
N GLY A 235 15.61 2.28 0.59
CA GLY A 235 16.18 3.56 0.99
C GLY A 235 15.22 4.30 1.91
N ILE A 236 15.77 5.01 2.87
CA ILE A 236 15.01 5.91 3.75
C ILE A 236 15.50 7.32 3.49
N ASP A 237 14.59 8.25 3.22
CA ASP A 237 14.93 9.67 3.27
C ASP A 237 15.05 10.08 4.74
N VAL A 238 16.29 10.19 5.20
CA VAL A 238 16.60 10.51 6.60
C VAL A 238 16.13 11.91 7.02
N TYR A 239 15.78 12.75 6.07
CA TYR A 239 15.24 14.09 6.31
C TYR A 239 13.70 14.11 6.26
N ASP A 240 13.05 13.03 5.82
CA ASP A 240 11.61 12.92 5.92
C ASP A 240 11.21 12.57 7.37
N PRO A 241 10.40 13.42 8.03
CA PRO A 241 9.97 13.21 9.41
C PRO A 241 9.36 11.82 9.64
N LYS A 242 8.68 11.28 8.65
CA LYS A 242 8.02 9.98 8.67
C LYS A 242 9.00 8.81 8.89
N PHE A 243 10.23 8.93 8.39
CA PHE A 243 11.24 7.88 8.47
C PHE A 243 12.42 8.25 9.37
N ASN A 244 12.35 9.36 10.05
CA ASN A 244 13.46 9.82 10.90
C ASN A 244 13.51 9.02 12.20
N ILE A 245 14.05 7.82 12.10
CA ILE A 245 14.31 6.92 13.24
C ILE A 245 15.72 7.09 13.83
N VAL A 246 16.54 7.96 13.24
CA VAL A 246 17.98 8.00 13.51
C VAL A 246 18.31 8.67 14.82
N SER A 247 17.67 9.76 15.14
CA SER A 247 17.71 10.36 16.47
C SER A 247 16.70 11.50 16.60
N PRO A 248 16.24 11.79 17.83
CA PRO A 248 15.58 13.03 18.11
C PRO A 248 16.49 14.20 17.70
N GLY A 249 16.03 15.01 16.74
CA GLY A 249 16.77 16.17 16.28
C GLY A 249 17.32 16.13 14.85
N ALA A 250 17.11 15.05 14.10
CA ALA A 250 17.39 15.05 12.66
C ALA A 250 16.41 15.97 11.91
N ASP A 251 15.16 16.08 12.39
CA ASP A 251 14.27 17.20 12.15
C ASP A 251 13.87 17.77 13.53
N ALA A 252 14.41 18.92 13.86
CA ALA A 252 14.25 19.52 15.17
C ALA A 252 12.81 19.93 15.50
N ASP A 253 11.93 20.06 14.50
CA ASP A 253 10.52 20.41 14.70
C ASP A 253 9.64 19.18 14.95
N VAL A 254 10.09 18.01 14.51
CA VAL A 254 9.35 16.74 14.63
C VAL A 254 10.00 15.79 15.64
N TYR A 255 11.33 15.67 15.61
CA TYR A 255 12.11 14.77 16.46
C TYR A 255 13.00 15.56 17.41
N PHE A 256 12.58 15.70 18.64
CA PHE A 256 13.27 16.43 19.69
C PHE A 256 13.24 15.61 21.00
N PRO A 257 14.17 15.86 21.92
CA PRO A 257 14.16 15.19 23.22
C PRO A 257 12.82 15.36 23.93
N TYR A 258 12.34 14.31 24.58
CA TYR A 258 11.05 14.35 25.30
C TYR A 258 10.98 15.50 26.32
N SER A 259 12.11 15.89 26.88
CA SER A 259 12.24 17.01 27.80
C SER A 259 12.04 18.39 27.15
N ASP A 260 12.18 18.51 25.82
CA ASP A 260 12.02 19.77 25.09
C ASP A 260 10.56 19.96 24.64
N SER A 261 9.69 20.28 25.59
CA SER A 261 8.27 20.46 25.34
C SER A 261 7.94 21.69 24.50
N ALA A 262 8.85 22.66 24.39
CA ALA A 262 8.63 23.91 23.66
C ALA A 262 8.61 23.71 22.13
N ARG A 263 9.23 22.66 21.63
CA ARG A 263 9.31 22.34 20.21
C ARG A 263 8.20 21.43 19.69
N ARG A 264 7.30 20.98 20.56
CA ARG A 264 6.20 20.10 20.16
C ARG A 264 5.30 20.84 19.17
N LEU A 265 4.65 20.08 18.27
CA LEU A 265 3.62 20.57 17.34
C LEU A 265 2.39 21.07 18.12
N SER A 266 2.60 22.12 18.93
CA SER A 266 1.64 22.65 19.89
C SER A 266 0.38 23.21 19.23
N HIS A 267 0.43 23.50 17.93
CA HIS A 267 -0.74 23.95 17.19
C HIS A 267 -1.79 22.83 17.02
N PHE A 268 -1.38 21.55 17.03
CA PHE A 268 -2.30 20.41 17.03
C PHE A 268 -2.75 19.98 18.43
N ALA A 269 -2.11 20.50 19.50
CA ALA A 269 -2.35 19.99 20.84
C ALA A 269 -3.83 20.08 21.26
N LYS A 270 -4.49 21.19 20.94
CA LYS A 270 -5.91 21.40 21.26
C LYS A 270 -6.84 20.42 20.53
N ASP A 271 -6.56 20.18 19.24
CA ASP A 271 -7.39 19.29 18.42
C ASP A 271 -7.19 17.84 18.89
N ILE A 272 -5.96 17.45 19.21
CA ILE A 272 -5.63 16.14 19.76
C ILE A 272 -6.24 15.97 21.15
N GLU A 273 -6.15 16.98 22.01
CA GLU A 273 -6.72 16.95 23.34
C GLU A 273 -8.25 16.82 23.28
N GLN A 274 -8.89 17.55 22.40
CA GLN A 274 -10.33 17.44 22.17
C GLN A 274 -10.72 16.08 21.61
N LEU A 275 -9.95 15.52 20.68
CA LEU A 275 -10.20 14.21 20.10
C LEU A 275 -10.06 13.08 21.12
N VAL A 276 -9.00 13.13 21.96
CA VAL A 276 -8.64 12.04 22.88
C VAL A 276 -9.34 12.18 24.24
N LEU A 277 -9.41 13.39 24.77
CA LEU A 277 -9.89 13.68 26.13
C LEU A 277 -11.28 14.37 26.12
N GLY A 278 -11.81 14.68 24.95
CA GLY A 278 -13.16 15.25 24.80
C GLY A 278 -14.23 14.33 25.36
N ARG A 279 -15.34 14.93 25.81
CA ARG A 279 -16.49 14.20 26.39
C ARG A 279 -17.65 14.02 25.41
N GLU A 280 -17.48 14.45 24.19
CA GLU A 280 -18.52 14.37 23.17
C GLU A 280 -18.39 13.03 22.41
N SER A 281 -19.46 12.25 22.43
CA SER A 281 -19.59 11.07 21.57
C SER A 281 -20.15 11.48 20.22
N SER A 282 -19.62 10.96 19.15
CA SER A 282 -20.09 11.18 17.78
C SER A 282 -20.11 9.87 17.02
N ASP A 283 -20.55 9.88 15.77
CA ASP A 283 -20.50 8.68 14.92
C ASP A 283 -19.08 8.16 14.71
N SER A 284 -18.09 9.04 14.85
CA SER A 284 -16.65 8.73 14.72
C SER A 284 -15.92 8.54 16.06
N ILE A 285 -16.56 8.87 17.20
CA ILE A 285 -15.94 8.74 18.53
C ILE A 285 -16.88 7.96 19.44
N ARG A 286 -16.41 6.82 19.92
CA ARG A 286 -17.15 5.94 20.83
C ARG A 286 -16.46 5.83 22.18
N GLY A 287 -17.18 6.16 23.23
CA GLY A 287 -16.67 6.12 24.61
C GLY A 287 -15.93 7.39 25.01
N VAL A 288 -15.70 7.50 26.31
CA VAL A 288 -15.05 8.63 26.96
C VAL A 288 -14.07 8.10 28.00
N LEU A 289 -12.91 8.70 28.09
CA LEU A 289 -11.93 8.41 29.14
C LEU A 289 -12.43 9.06 30.44
N ALA A 290 -12.86 8.22 31.38
CA ALA A 290 -13.44 8.71 32.67
C ALA A 290 -12.37 9.30 33.60
N ASP A 291 -11.16 8.74 33.57
CA ASP A 291 -10.01 9.15 34.38
C ASP A 291 -8.82 9.41 33.45
N THR A 292 -8.54 10.65 33.19
CA THR A 292 -7.48 11.07 32.25
C THR A 292 -6.09 11.03 32.85
N ASP A 293 -5.96 10.77 34.16
CA ASP A 293 -4.66 10.68 34.83
C ASP A 293 -4.03 9.27 34.68
N LYS A 294 -4.82 8.28 34.26
CA LYS A 294 -4.31 6.92 34.01
C LYS A 294 -3.43 6.86 32.77
N PRO A 295 -2.38 6.04 32.78
CA PRO A 295 -1.60 5.72 31.61
C PRO A 295 -2.47 5.31 30.43
N LEU A 296 -2.08 5.69 29.22
CA LEU A 296 -2.80 5.40 28.00
C LEU A 296 -2.17 4.23 27.26
N LEU A 297 -2.90 3.14 27.12
CA LEU A 297 -2.61 2.10 26.13
C LEU A 297 -3.16 2.57 24.78
N PHE A 298 -2.28 2.72 23.80
CA PHE A 298 -2.64 3.29 22.51
C PHE A 298 -2.40 2.30 21.38
N THR A 299 -3.37 2.16 20.50
CA THR A 299 -3.19 1.47 19.22
C THR A 299 -3.82 2.26 18.09
N MET A 300 -3.15 2.26 16.93
CA MET A 300 -3.67 2.83 15.69
C MET A 300 -3.44 1.85 14.55
N ALA A 301 -4.51 1.28 14.03
CA ALA A 301 -4.44 0.33 12.93
C ALA A 301 -5.77 0.28 12.16
N ARG A 302 -5.74 -0.30 10.96
CA ARG A 302 -6.97 -0.66 10.24
C ARG A 302 -7.72 -1.73 11.02
N MET A 303 -9.06 -1.75 10.88
CA MET A 303 -9.94 -2.75 11.52
C MET A 303 -9.90 -4.12 10.81
N ASP A 304 -8.77 -4.46 10.21
CA ASP A 304 -8.58 -5.78 9.60
C ASP A 304 -8.46 -6.86 10.69
N HIS A 305 -9.01 -8.03 10.40
CA HIS A 305 -8.97 -9.18 11.32
C HIS A 305 -7.53 -9.54 11.74
N ILE A 306 -6.56 -9.44 10.82
CA ILE A 306 -5.15 -9.73 11.09
C ILE A 306 -4.51 -8.76 12.12
N LYS A 307 -5.07 -7.56 12.32
CA LYS A 307 -4.60 -6.60 13.32
C LYS A 307 -5.11 -6.91 14.71
N ASN A 308 -6.08 -7.80 14.82
CA ASN A 308 -6.63 -8.33 16.06
C ASN A 308 -7.02 -7.24 17.09
N ILE A 309 -7.58 -6.13 16.62
CA ILE A 309 -8.02 -5.03 17.50
C ILE A 309 -9.14 -5.48 18.40
N THR A 310 -10.06 -6.33 17.90
CA THR A 310 -11.14 -6.92 18.69
C THR A 310 -10.58 -7.74 19.85
N GLY A 311 -9.58 -8.58 19.62
CA GLY A 311 -8.90 -9.32 20.67
C GLY A 311 -8.26 -8.42 21.73
N LEU A 312 -7.63 -7.31 21.31
CA LEU A 312 -7.10 -6.33 22.27
C LEU A 312 -8.20 -5.73 23.14
N VAL A 313 -9.34 -5.37 22.55
CA VAL A 313 -10.48 -4.82 23.28
C VAL A 313 -11.07 -5.84 24.24
N ASP A 314 -11.18 -7.10 23.84
CA ASP A 314 -11.67 -8.19 24.67
C ASP A 314 -10.73 -8.47 25.86
N TRP A 315 -9.42 -8.51 25.62
CA TRP A 315 -8.44 -8.69 26.71
C TRP A 315 -8.46 -7.54 27.70
N TYR A 316 -8.49 -6.30 27.22
CA TYR A 316 -8.62 -5.13 28.08
C TYR A 316 -9.95 -5.15 28.84
N GLY A 317 -11.05 -5.42 28.13
CA GLY A 317 -12.40 -5.50 28.71
C GLY A 317 -12.54 -6.64 29.74
N GLY A 318 -11.86 -7.76 29.53
CA GLY A 318 -11.88 -8.91 30.43
C GLY A 318 -11.04 -8.73 31.71
N SER A 319 -10.08 -7.82 31.74
CA SER A 319 -9.18 -7.58 32.87
C SER A 319 -9.61 -6.39 33.71
N ALA A 320 -10.15 -6.63 34.89
CA ALA A 320 -10.50 -5.57 35.85
C ALA A 320 -9.24 -4.79 36.30
N GLU A 321 -8.15 -5.51 36.57
CA GLU A 321 -6.89 -4.91 36.98
C GLU A 321 -6.34 -3.95 35.92
N LEU A 322 -6.36 -4.35 34.66
CA LEU A 322 -5.87 -3.52 33.56
C LEU A 322 -6.70 -2.24 33.41
N ARG A 323 -8.04 -2.35 33.52
CA ARG A 323 -8.94 -1.18 33.48
C ARG A 323 -8.79 -0.24 34.67
N GLU A 324 -8.35 -0.77 35.84
CA GLU A 324 -8.03 0.07 36.99
C GLU A 324 -6.74 0.86 36.79
N GLN A 325 -5.74 0.27 36.11
CA GLN A 325 -4.41 0.84 35.98
C GLN A 325 -4.20 1.70 34.74
N ALA A 326 -4.95 1.47 33.66
CA ALA A 326 -4.73 2.15 32.38
C ALA A 326 -6.03 2.41 31.62
N ASN A 327 -6.00 3.38 30.73
CA ASN A 327 -7.02 3.61 29.71
C ASN A 327 -6.63 2.91 28.40
N LEU A 328 -7.61 2.57 27.58
CA LEU A 328 -7.40 2.09 26.22
C LEU A 328 -7.92 3.11 25.19
N LEU A 329 -7.05 3.54 24.29
CA LEU A 329 -7.39 4.36 23.12
C LEU A 329 -7.12 3.56 21.85
N VAL A 330 -8.17 3.38 21.06
CA VAL A 330 -8.09 2.73 19.74
C VAL A 330 -8.43 3.77 18.67
N ILE A 331 -7.50 4.01 17.75
CA ILE A 331 -7.74 4.83 16.56
C ILE A 331 -7.75 3.93 15.34
N SER A 332 -8.84 3.99 14.57
CA SER A 332 -9.00 3.24 13.33
C SER A 332 -9.55 4.11 12.22
N GLY A 333 -9.18 3.81 10.98
CA GLY A 333 -9.64 4.56 9.81
C GLY A 333 -11.10 4.28 9.41
N HIS A 334 -11.73 3.25 9.97
CA HIS A 334 -13.10 2.85 9.68
C HIS A 334 -13.83 2.37 10.93
N VAL A 335 -15.05 2.86 11.11
CA VAL A 335 -15.94 2.42 12.19
C VAL A 335 -17.18 1.66 11.69
N ASP A 336 -17.31 1.47 10.39
CA ASP A 336 -18.41 0.73 9.78
C ASP A 336 -18.07 -0.77 9.74
N PRO A 337 -18.78 -1.63 10.50
CA PRO A 337 -18.49 -3.06 10.52
C PRO A 337 -18.70 -3.76 9.18
N GLU A 338 -19.58 -3.23 8.32
CA GLU A 338 -19.86 -3.80 6.99
C GLU A 338 -18.75 -3.50 5.98
N ARG A 339 -17.87 -2.56 6.31
CA ARG A 339 -16.74 -2.11 5.47
C ARG A 339 -15.37 -2.48 6.06
N SER A 340 -15.36 -3.17 7.19
CA SER A 340 -14.13 -3.74 7.75
C SER A 340 -13.94 -5.14 7.20
N GLY A 341 -12.80 -5.40 6.58
CA GLY A 341 -12.45 -6.68 6.00
C GLY A 341 -12.07 -7.75 7.03
#